data_29994e1a8292f3da1fc238a61b8d32fd
#
_entry.id   29994e1a8292f3da1fc238a61b8d32fd
#
_cell.length_a   1.000
_cell.length_b   1.000
_cell.length_c   1.000
_cell.angle_alpha   90.00
_cell.angle_beta   90.00
_cell.angle_gamma   90.00
#
_symmetry.space_group_name_H-M   'P 1'
#
loop_
_entity.id
_entity.type
_entity.pdbx_description
1 polymer ?
#
loop_
_entity_poly.entity_id
_entity_poly.type
_entity_poly.pdbx_seq_one_letter_code
_entity_poly.pdbx_strand_id
1 'polypeptide(L)'
;MRSGLEGPEPIGRFIGDVKQRKPLANTRFFYLATPYSKYPGGIEAAFQMACEQAGLCIAAGVHVYCPIAHMHPIAVRCGMDPLDHKIWLPADEPMMHAASGLIIVMAAGWEESVGVKHETDLFTRAGKPIAYMRMGMPPIGFLHA
;
A
#
# COMPACT_ATOMS: atom_id res chain seq x y z
N MET A 1 -33.70 -23.21 5.30
CA MET A 1 -32.47 -23.05 6.09
C MET A 1 -31.48 -22.22 5.32
N ARG A 2 -31.28 -20.99 5.71
CA ARG A 2 -30.22 -20.17 5.18
C ARG A 2 -28.96 -20.49 5.99
N SER A 3 -28.01 -21.22 5.40
CA SER A 3 -26.66 -21.33 5.95
C SER A 3 -26.01 -19.95 5.86
N GLY A 4 -26.02 -19.23 6.98
CA GLY A 4 -25.29 -17.97 7.07
C GLY A 4 -23.79 -18.27 7.00
N LEU A 5 -23.23 -18.17 5.83
CA LEU A 5 -21.80 -17.93 5.68
C LEU A 5 -21.62 -16.43 6.02
N GLU A 6 -21.47 -16.15 7.30
CA GLU A 6 -20.95 -14.85 7.69
C GLU A 6 -19.54 -14.76 7.12
N GLY A 7 -19.38 -13.95 6.08
CA GLY A 7 -18.07 -13.61 5.56
C GLY A 7 -17.25 -12.90 6.64
N PRO A 8 -15.91 -12.84 6.47
CA PRO A 8 -15.06 -12.13 7.43
C PRO A 8 -15.60 -10.70 7.63
N GLU A 9 -15.70 -10.30 8.88
CA GLU A 9 -16.12 -8.95 9.26
C GLU A 9 -15.28 -7.90 8.49
N PRO A 10 -15.92 -6.92 7.88
CA PRO A 10 -15.19 -5.89 7.14
C PRO A 10 -14.26 -5.10 8.08
N ILE A 11 -13.02 -4.91 7.63
CA ILE A 11 -11.96 -4.18 8.35
C ILE A 11 -12.40 -2.79 8.80
N GLY A 12 -13.41 -2.19 8.16
CA GLY A 12 -14.02 -0.91 8.54
C GLY A 12 -14.45 -0.80 10.01
N ARG A 13 -14.74 -1.91 10.68
CA ARG A 13 -15.02 -1.91 12.11
C ARG A 13 -13.79 -1.62 12.97
N PHE A 14 -12.58 -1.87 12.46
CA PHE A 14 -11.33 -1.64 13.17
C PHE A 14 -10.76 -0.24 12.94
N ILE A 15 -11.16 0.42 11.86
CA ILE A 15 -10.62 1.73 11.44
C ILE A 15 -11.56 2.86 11.86
N GLY A 16 -12.81 2.56 12.25
CA GLY A 16 -13.85 3.54 12.50
C GLY A 16 -14.47 4.08 11.21
N ASP A 17 -15.43 4.96 11.34
CA ASP A 17 -16.14 5.53 10.19
C ASP A 17 -15.20 6.38 9.33
N VAL A 18 -15.10 6.04 8.05
CA VAL A 18 -14.41 6.87 7.07
C VAL A 18 -15.22 8.15 6.91
N LYS A 19 -14.72 9.26 7.43
CA LYS A 19 -15.35 10.56 7.24
C LYS A 19 -15.24 10.95 5.76
N GLN A 20 -16.37 11.09 5.09
CA GLN A 20 -16.39 11.64 3.75
C GLN A 20 -15.91 13.09 3.81
N ARG A 21 -14.74 13.35 3.24
CA ARG A 21 -14.23 14.70 3.05
C ARG A 21 -14.63 15.21 1.67
N LYS A 22 -14.81 16.52 1.53
CA LYS A 22 -14.99 17.14 0.21
C LYS A 22 -13.82 16.76 -0.70
N PRO A 23 -14.06 16.34 -1.96
CA PRO A 23 -12.98 16.11 -2.90
C PRO A 23 -12.07 17.33 -2.96
N LEU A 24 -10.78 17.15 -2.80
CA LEU A 24 -9.80 18.19 -3.02
C LEU A 24 -9.76 18.52 -4.51
N ALA A 25 -9.64 19.81 -4.86
CA ALA A 25 -9.55 20.28 -6.25
C ALA A 25 -8.35 19.66 -7.00
N ASN A 26 -7.33 19.17 -6.29
CA ASN A 26 -6.20 18.39 -6.79
C ASN A 26 -6.18 17.03 -6.11
N THR A 27 -6.59 15.99 -6.84
CA THR A 27 -6.50 14.61 -6.36
C THR A 27 -5.09 14.08 -6.57
N ARG A 28 -4.22 14.33 -5.60
CA ARG A 28 -2.91 13.69 -5.53
C ARG A 28 -3.05 12.34 -4.86
N PHE A 29 -2.28 11.38 -5.31
CA PHE A 29 -2.11 10.14 -4.58
C PHE A 29 -0.64 9.83 -4.37
N PHE A 30 -0.38 9.06 -3.33
CA PHE A 30 0.95 8.63 -2.95
C PHE A 30 1.08 7.12 -3.12
N TYR A 31 2.24 6.69 -3.53
CA TYR A 31 2.55 5.28 -3.66
C TYR A 31 2.95 4.73 -2.28
N LEU A 32 2.24 3.73 -1.79
CA LEU A 32 2.48 3.16 -0.47
C LEU A 32 3.31 1.89 -0.59
N ALA A 33 4.60 2.00 -0.28
CA ALA A 33 5.54 0.89 -0.33
C ALA A 33 5.51 0.10 0.98
N THR A 34 5.36 -1.21 0.89
CA THR A 34 5.37 -2.14 2.02
C THR A 34 6.27 -3.33 1.73
N PRO A 35 6.96 -3.92 2.73
CA PRO A 35 7.71 -5.13 2.53
C PRO A 35 6.80 -6.31 2.20
N TYR A 36 7.28 -7.22 1.36
CA TYR A 36 6.49 -8.36 0.90
C TYR A 36 7.20 -9.69 1.21
N SER A 37 8.21 -10.07 0.41
CA SER A 37 8.90 -11.33 0.59
C SER A 37 9.72 -11.41 1.88
N LYS A 38 10.15 -10.29 2.42
CA LYS A 38 10.94 -10.20 3.65
C LYS A 38 10.11 -9.95 4.92
N TYR A 39 8.81 -9.85 4.77
CA TYR A 39 7.91 -9.67 5.91
C TYR A 39 7.77 -10.98 6.69
N PRO A 40 7.93 -10.96 8.03
CA PRO A 40 7.73 -12.13 8.85
C PRO A 40 6.30 -12.66 8.79
N GLY A 41 6.15 -13.98 8.70
CA GLY A 41 4.84 -14.62 8.60
C GLY A 41 4.39 -14.93 7.17
N GLY A 42 5.16 -14.51 6.15
CA GLY A 42 4.90 -14.84 4.76
C GLY A 42 4.13 -13.78 3.99
N ILE A 43 3.91 -14.06 2.70
CA ILE A 43 3.34 -13.09 1.77
C ILE A 43 1.85 -12.79 2.03
N GLU A 44 1.09 -13.75 2.55
CA GLU A 44 -0.31 -13.50 2.92
C GLU A 44 -0.40 -12.51 4.10
N ALA A 45 0.44 -12.71 5.12
CA ALA A 45 0.54 -11.78 6.25
C ALA A 45 1.00 -10.38 5.79
N ALA A 46 1.95 -10.32 4.86
CA ALA A 46 2.41 -9.08 4.26
C ALA A 46 1.28 -8.35 3.51
N PHE A 47 0.47 -9.09 2.77
CA PHE A 47 -0.70 -8.55 2.08
C PHE A 47 -1.72 -7.96 3.08
N GLN A 48 -2.04 -8.68 4.14
CA GLN A 48 -2.96 -8.20 5.17
C GLN A 48 -2.43 -6.93 5.84
N MET A 49 -1.16 -6.91 6.20
CA MET A 49 -0.50 -5.71 6.75
C MET A 49 -0.58 -4.54 5.78
N ALA A 50 -0.31 -4.74 4.50
CA ALA A 50 -0.38 -3.70 3.48
C ALA A 50 -1.80 -3.12 3.37
N CYS A 51 -2.83 -3.97 3.36
CA CYS A 51 -4.22 -3.54 3.34
C CYS A 51 -4.58 -2.70 4.57
N GLU A 52 -4.15 -3.13 5.76
CA GLU A 52 -4.41 -2.41 7.00
C GLU A 52 -3.77 -1.02 7.01
N GLN A 53 -2.52 -0.92 6.60
CA GLN A 53 -1.80 0.36 6.55
C GLN A 53 -2.39 1.29 5.48
N ALA A 54 -2.76 0.75 4.32
CA ALA A 54 -3.44 1.52 3.27
C ALA A 54 -4.80 2.03 3.76
N GLY A 55 -5.57 1.19 4.45
CA GLY A 55 -6.86 1.56 5.02
C GLY A 55 -6.76 2.68 6.04
N LEU A 56 -5.74 2.66 6.89
CA LEU A 56 -5.45 3.72 7.85
C LEU A 56 -5.13 5.05 7.14
N CYS A 57 -4.34 5.01 6.07
CA CYS A 57 -4.05 6.19 5.26
C CYS A 57 -5.33 6.77 4.65
N ILE A 58 -6.14 5.94 4.02
CA ILE A 58 -7.40 6.35 3.39
C ILE A 58 -8.35 6.96 4.42
N ALA A 59 -8.49 6.32 5.59
CA ALA A 59 -9.33 6.82 6.67
C ALA A 59 -8.85 8.18 7.20
N ALA A 60 -7.55 8.44 7.17
CA ALA A 60 -6.96 9.73 7.54
C ALA A 60 -7.05 10.79 6.43
N GLY A 61 -7.57 10.45 5.27
CA GLY A 61 -7.68 11.34 4.11
C GLY A 61 -6.43 11.39 3.23
N VAL A 62 -5.48 10.48 3.43
CA VAL A 62 -4.29 10.34 2.58
C VAL A 62 -4.60 9.34 1.48
N HIS A 63 -4.71 9.82 0.25
CA HIS A 63 -4.97 8.96 -0.90
C HIS A 63 -3.72 8.16 -1.24
N VAL A 64 -3.81 6.85 -1.21
CA VAL A 64 -2.69 5.96 -1.49
C VAL A 64 -3.04 4.89 -2.51
N TYR A 65 -2.05 4.51 -3.29
CA TYR A 65 -2.03 3.28 -4.07
C TYR A 65 -0.99 2.34 -3.45
N CYS A 66 -1.44 1.18 -2.99
CA CYS A 66 -0.57 0.16 -2.40
C CYS A 66 -0.41 -1.00 -3.38
N PRO A 67 0.77 -1.19 -3.99
CA PRO A 67 0.95 -2.23 -5.01
C PRO A 67 0.72 -3.63 -4.47
N ILE A 68 1.12 -3.92 -3.24
CA ILE A 68 0.93 -5.24 -2.65
C ILE A 68 -0.56 -5.56 -2.44
N ALA A 69 -1.36 -4.58 -2.02
CA ALA A 69 -2.80 -4.74 -1.86
C ALA A 69 -3.51 -4.97 -3.19
N HIS A 70 -2.99 -4.40 -4.28
CA HIS A 70 -3.52 -4.58 -5.63
C HIS A 70 -3.04 -5.88 -6.27
N MET A 71 -1.75 -6.15 -6.23
CA MET A 71 -1.09 -7.22 -6.95
C MET A 71 -1.34 -8.61 -6.33
N HIS A 72 -1.27 -8.71 -5.01
CA HIS A 72 -1.34 -10.01 -4.32
C HIS A 72 -2.61 -10.80 -4.66
N PRO A 73 -3.83 -10.24 -4.56
CA PRO A 73 -5.03 -10.98 -4.93
C PRO A 73 -5.09 -11.34 -6.41
N ILE A 74 -4.53 -10.53 -7.30
CA ILE A 74 -4.45 -10.83 -8.73
C ILE A 74 -3.53 -12.03 -8.94
N ALA A 75 -2.35 -12.04 -8.33
CA ALA A 75 -1.41 -13.14 -8.44
C ALA A 75 -2.00 -14.46 -7.94
N VAL A 76 -2.63 -14.43 -6.77
CA VAL A 76 -3.25 -15.61 -6.17
C VAL A 76 -4.41 -16.14 -7.04
N ARG A 77 -5.29 -15.28 -7.51
CA ARG A 77 -6.46 -15.67 -8.31
C ARG A 77 -6.08 -16.17 -9.70
N CYS A 78 -5.04 -15.62 -10.30
CA CYS A 78 -4.63 -15.93 -11.66
C CYS A 78 -3.49 -16.95 -11.74
N GLY A 79 -3.04 -17.50 -10.60
CA GLY A 79 -1.95 -18.48 -10.58
C GLY A 79 -0.62 -17.90 -11.07
N MET A 80 -0.40 -16.61 -10.86
CA MET A 80 0.85 -15.92 -11.21
C MET A 80 1.81 -15.95 -10.04
N ASP A 81 3.12 -15.98 -10.32
CA ASP A 81 4.14 -15.89 -9.26
C ASP A 81 4.16 -14.47 -8.67
N PRO A 82 3.77 -14.31 -7.40
CA PRO A 82 3.76 -12.98 -6.77
C PRO A 82 5.14 -12.40 -6.52
N LEU A 83 6.20 -13.19 -6.65
CA LEU A 83 7.59 -12.77 -6.44
C LEU A 83 8.35 -12.53 -7.74
N ASP A 84 7.71 -12.71 -8.90
CA ASP A 84 8.36 -12.49 -10.19
C ASP A 84 8.41 -10.99 -10.53
N HIS A 85 9.54 -10.37 -10.24
CA HIS A 85 9.78 -8.95 -10.51
C HIS A 85 9.67 -8.59 -12.00
N LYS A 86 9.87 -9.53 -12.92
CA LYS A 86 9.71 -9.29 -14.36
C LYS A 86 8.27 -9.00 -14.74
N ILE A 87 7.32 -9.52 -13.97
CA ILE A 87 5.88 -9.26 -14.16
C ILE A 87 5.47 -7.97 -13.45
N TRP A 88 5.78 -7.86 -12.16
CA TRP A 88 5.17 -6.86 -11.28
C TRP A 88 5.84 -5.50 -11.34
N LEU A 89 7.16 -5.41 -11.52
CA LEU A 89 7.82 -4.11 -11.61
C LEU A 89 7.32 -3.30 -12.84
N PRO A 90 7.23 -3.88 -14.06
CA PRO A 90 6.65 -3.14 -15.17
C PRO A 90 5.17 -2.81 -14.98
N ALA A 91 4.40 -3.67 -14.30
CA ALA A 91 2.99 -3.42 -14.02
C ALA A 91 2.77 -2.26 -13.05
N ASP A 92 3.66 -2.09 -12.08
CA ASP A 92 3.57 -1.04 -11.07
C ASP A 92 4.18 0.30 -11.53
N GLU A 93 5.07 0.28 -12.50
CA GLU A 93 5.83 1.45 -12.93
C GLU A 93 4.95 2.64 -13.37
N PRO A 94 3.86 2.46 -14.13
CA PRO A 94 2.97 3.57 -14.47
C PRO A 94 2.40 4.28 -13.24
N MET A 95 2.06 3.52 -12.19
CA MET A 95 1.54 4.09 -10.95
C MET A 95 2.62 4.82 -10.17
N MET A 96 3.85 4.33 -10.18
CA MET A 96 4.99 5.04 -9.57
C MET A 96 5.25 6.38 -10.26
N HIS A 97 5.17 6.44 -11.59
CA HIS A 97 5.33 7.68 -12.34
C HIS A 97 4.19 8.68 -12.10
N ALA A 98 2.97 8.20 -11.98
CA ALA A 98 1.80 9.04 -11.75
C ALA A 98 1.70 9.55 -10.31
N ALA A 99 2.22 8.83 -9.34
CA ALA A 99 2.14 9.21 -7.93
C ALA A 99 2.92 10.49 -7.63
N SER A 100 2.41 11.30 -6.72
CA SER A 100 3.03 12.57 -6.32
C SER A 100 4.19 12.39 -5.34
N GLY A 101 4.28 11.26 -4.69
CA GLY A 101 5.33 10.94 -3.73
C GLY A 101 5.23 9.50 -3.25
N LEU A 102 6.20 9.10 -2.45
CA LEU A 102 6.34 7.76 -1.89
C LEU A 102 6.15 7.80 -0.38
N ILE A 103 5.35 6.89 0.14
CA ILE A 103 5.24 6.61 1.58
C ILE A 103 5.80 5.21 1.80
N ILE A 104 6.84 5.10 2.61
CA ILE A 104 7.45 3.82 2.98
C ILE A 104 6.94 3.43 4.36
N VAL A 105 6.22 2.31 4.45
CA VAL A 105 5.79 1.76 5.72
C VAL A 105 6.96 1.01 6.35
N MET A 106 7.40 1.45 7.52
CA MET A 106 8.50 0.84 8.27
C MET A 106 8.04 -0.41 9.02
N ALA A 107 7.44 -1.34 8.30
CA ALA A 107 7.09 -2.66 8.82
C ALA A 107 8.33 -3.56 8.84
N ALA A 108 8.30 -4.63 9.63
CA ALA A 108 9.42 -5.56 9.72
C ALA A 108 9.88 -6.06 8.33
N GLY A 109 11.16 -5.94 8.04
CA GLY A 109 11.77 -6.34 6.76
C GLY A 109 11.78 -5.26 5.69
N TRP A 110 11.33 -4.04 5.98
CA TRP A 110 11.28 -2.97 4.97
C TRP A 110 12.68 -2.58 4.44
N GLU A 111 13.71 -2.60 5.30
CA GLU A 111 15.06 -2.23 4.90
C GLU A 111 15.73 -3.27 3.98
N GLU A 112 15.34 -4.53 4.10
CA GLU A 112 15.84 -5.64 3.29
C GLU A 112 14.98 -5.90 2.04
N SER A 113 13.87 -5.19 1.90
CA SER A 113 12.93 -5.39 0.79
C SER A 113 13.51 -4.89 -0.53
N VAL A 114 13.62 -5.78 -1.50
CA VAL A 114 14.06 -5.45 -2.87
C VAL A 114 13.05 -4.50 -3.54
N GLY A 115 11.77 -4.74 -3.36
CA GLY A 115 10.72 -3.88 -3.92
C GLY A 115 10.77 -2.46 -3.36
N VAL A 116 10.84 -2.33 -2.03
CA VAL A 116 10.94 -1.01 -1.38
C VAL A 116 12.18 -0.26 -1.83
N LYS A 117 13.30 -0.94 -1.98
CA LYS A 117 14.54 -0.32 -2.49
C LYS A 117 14.37 0.19 -3.92
N HIS A 118 13.79 -0.60 -4.81
CA HIS A 118 13.52 -0.23 -6.19
C HIS A 118 12.61 1.02 -6.26
N GLU A 119 11.55 1.02 -5.50
CA GLU A 119 10.61 2.13 -5.42
C GLU A 119 11.29 3.39 -4.87
N THR A 120 12.07 3.26 -3.81
CA THR A 120 12.85 4.37 -3.23
C THR A 120 13.81 4.98 -4.26
N ASP A 121 14.54 4.15 -4.99
CA ASP A 121 15.48 4.61 -6.00
C ASP A 121 14.76 5.36 -7.14
N LEU A 122 13.61 4.86 -7.58
CA LEU A 122 12.84 5.50 -8.65
C LEU A 122 12.32 6.87 -8.22
N PHE A 123 11.70 6.96 -7.04
CA PHE A 123 11.16 8.23 -6.52
C PHE A 123 12.27 9.24 -6.22
N THR A 124 13.40 8.79 -5.72
CA THR A 124 14.58 9.65 -5.50
C THR A 124 15.08 10.25 -6.80
N ARG A 125 15.24 9.44 -7.84
CA ARG A 125 15.67 9.92 -9.16
C ARG A 125 14.67 10.87 -9.80
N ALA A 126 13.38 10.67 -9.55
CA ALA A 126 12.32 11.55 -10.04
C ALA A 126 12.22 12.86 -9.25
N GLY A 127 12.96 13.03 -8.17
CA GLY A 127 12.89 14.20 -7.31
C GLY A 127 11.57 14.34 -6.56
N LYS A 128 10.84 13.25 -6.38
CA LYS A 128 9.56 13.25 -5.67
C LYS A 128 9.75 13.05 -4.17
N PRO A 129 8.88 13.64 -3.33
CA PRO A 129 9.00 13.52 -1.88
C PRO A 129 8.82 12.09 -1.38
N ILE A 130 9.56 11.73 -0.34
CA ILE A 130 9.52 10.44 0.32
C ILE A 130 9.24 10.65 1.79
N ALA A 131 8.20 10.01 2.32
CA ALA A 131 7.89 9.97 3.74
C ALA A 131 8.07 8.56 4.30
N TYR A 132 8.52 8.47 5.54
CA TYR A 132 8.64 7.22 6.28
C TYR A 132 7.49 7.14 7.29
N MET A 133 6.68 6.11 7.16
CA MET A 133 5.50 5.89 7.99
C MET A 133 5.77 4.83 9.04
N ARG A 134 5.63 5.18 10.32
CA ARG A 134 5.55 4.18 11.38
C ARG A 134 4.24 3.40 11.25
N MET A 135 4.27 2.13 11.61
CA MET A 135 3.08 1.28 11.62
C MET A 135 1.93 1.96 12.37
N GLY A 136 0.78 2.04 11.72
CA GLY A 136 -0.42 2.64 12.29
C GLY A 136 -0.46 4.17 12.34
N MET A 137 0.55 4.87 11.83
CA MET A 137 0.67 6.33 11.92
C MET A 137 0.76 6.98 10.54
N PRO A 138 -0.36 7.19 9.83
CA PRO A 138 -0.36 7.84 8.53
C PRO A 138 0.32 9.22 8.55
N PRO A 139 1.13 9.54 7.51
CA PRO A 139 1.84 10.80 7.46
C PRO A 139 0.93 11.94 7.01
N ILE A 140 0.05 12.42 7.88
CA ILE A 140 -0.94 13.46 7.56
C ILE A 140 -0.31 14.79 7.11
N GLY A 141 0.95 15.05 7.48
CA GLY A 141 1.71 16.21 6.98
C GLY A 141 1.91 16.19 5.46
N PHE A 142 1.84 15.02 4.82
CA PHE A 142 1.90 14.87 3.37
C PHE A 142 0.69 15.47 2.65
N LEU A 143 -0.42 15.68 3.33
CA LEU A 143 -1.63 16.29 2.76
C LEU A 143 -1.40 17.74 2.32
N HIS A 144 -0.40 18.40 2.87
CA HIS A 144 -0.11 19.82 2.67
C HIS A 144 1.19 20.07 1.89
N ALA A 145 1.83 18.98 1.43
CA ALA A 145 3.07 19.07 0.67
C ALA A 145 2.83 19.37 -0.82
#